data_163df5f08a7adb8d54222cda40ca1989
#
_entry.id   163df5f08a7adb8d54222cda40ca1989
#
_cell.length_a   1.000
_cell.length_b   1.000
_cell.length_c   1.000
_cell.angle_alpha   90.00
_cell.angle_beta   90.00
_cell.angle_gamma   90.00
#
_symmetry.space_group_name_H-M   'P 1'
#
loop_
_entity.id
_entity.type
_entity.pdbx_description
1 polymer ?
#
loop_
_entity_poly.entity_id
_entity_poly.type
_entity_poly.pdbx_seq_one_letter_code
_entity_poly.pdbx_strand_id
1 'polypeptide(L)'
;MGANPVYPTLGLSGEAGEVADKVKKVLRDRDGVFDDPTREAIKLELGDVLWYVAQLASELGYDLEEVATANLDKLASRAARGRIGGSGDHR
;
A
#
# COMPACT_ATOMS: atom_id res chain seq x y z
N MET A 1 21.65 -10.02 -15.54
CA MET A 1 20.69 -9.65 -15.08
C MET A 1 20.44 -9.67 -13.70
N GLY A 2 20.33 -9.39 -12.89
CA GLY A 2 20.07 -9.31 -11.52
C GLY A 2 18.74 -8.70 -11.22
N ALA A 3 18.43 -8.55 -9.97
CA ALA A 3 17.22 -7.96 -9.52
C ALA A 3 17.17 -6.48 -9.86
N ASN A 4 15.99 -5.98 -10.14
CA ASN A 4 15.80 -4.59 -10.45
C ASN A 4 14.61 -4.05 -9.65
N PRO A 5 14.84 -3.63 -8.41
CA PRO A 5 13.75 -3.10 -7.58
C PRO A 5 13.35 -1.67 -7.95
N VAL A 6 14.12 -1.00 -8.77
CA VAL A 6 13.84 0.41 -9.07
C VAL A 6 12.54 0.58 -9.86
N TYR A 7 12.37 -0.22 -10.91
CA TYR A 7 11.19 -0.08 -11.75
C TYR A 7 9.88 -0.31 -10.99
N PRO A 8 9.73 -1.43 -10.26
CA PRO A 8 8.47 -1.61 -9.51
C PRO A 8 8.31 -0.61 -8.38
N THR A 9 9.38 -0.06 -7.82
CA THR A 9 9.24 1.00 -6.81
C THR A 9 8.62 2.24 -7.43
N LEU A 10 9.09 2.63 -8.59
CA LEU A 10 8.52 3.80 -9.28
C LEU A 10 7.07 3.54 -9.70
N GLY A 11 6.79 2.33 -10.18
CA GLY A 11 5.42 1.94 -10.53
C GLY A 11 4.50 1.97 -9.33
N LEU A 12 4.97 1.46 -8.18
CA LEU A 12 4.20 1.49 -6.95
C LEU A 12 3.85 2.92 -6.54
N SER A 13 4.82 3.82 -6.60
CA SER A 13 4.59 5.22 -6.26
C SER A 13 3.57 5.86 -7.20
N GLY A 14 3.68 5.57 -8.49
CA GLY A 14 2.75 6.10 -9.48
C GLY A 14 1.33 5.61 -9.25
N GLU A 15 1.16 4.30 -9.01
CA GLU A 15 -0.17 3.74 -8.81
C GLU A 15 -0.78 4.20 -7.49
N ALA A 16 0.03 4.36 -6.44
CA ALA A 16 -0.48 4.93 -5.19
C ALA A 16 -0.99 6.36 -5.43
N GLY A 17 -0.29 7.11 -6.27
CA GLY A 17 -0.72 8.45 -6.66
C GLY A 17 -2.05 8.42 -7.41
N GLU A 18 -2.29 7.40 -8.24
CA GLU A 18 -3.58 7.27 -8.93
C GLU A 18 -4.72 7.04 -7.97
N VAL A 19 -4.49 6.26 -6.90
CA VAL A 19 -5.50 6.09 -5.84
C VAL A 19 -5.79 7.45 -5.20
N ALA A 20 -4.76 8.18 -4.85
CA ALA A 20 -4.92 9.50 -4.24
C ALA A 20 -5.69 10.46 -5.16
N ASP A 21 -5.39 10.41 -6.45
CA ASP A 21 -6.07 11.27 -7.43
C ASP A 21 -7.56 10.96 -7.51
N LYS A 22 -7.93 9.67 -7.51
CA LYS A 22 -9.34 9.30 -7.55
C LYS A 22 -10.07 9.73 -6.29
N VAL A 23 -9.45 9.60 -5.13
CA VAL A 23 -10.04 10.05 -3.87
C VAL A 23 -10.19 11.58 -3.86
N LYS A 24 -9.18 12.28 -4.34
CA LYS A 24 -9.24 13.74 -4.44
C LYS A 24 -10.44 14.18 -5.28
N LYS A 25 -10.67 13.49 -6.41
CA LYS A 25 -11.79 13.84 -7.29
C LYS A 25 -13.14 13.60 -6.65
N VAL A 26 -13.26 12.60 -5.78
CA VAL A 26 -14.49 12.37 -5.04
C VAL A 26 -14.77 13.55 -4.12
N LEU A 27 -13.75 14.03 -3.42
CA LEU A 27 -13.91 15.19 -2.53
C LEU A 27 -14.26 16.43 -3.32
N ARG A 28 -13.62 16.64 -4.46
CA ARG A 28 -13.81 17.86 -5.23
C ARG A 28 -15.13 17.86 -6.01
N ASP A 29 -15.46 16.74 -6.65
CA ASP A 29 -16.53 16.71 -7.64
C ASP A 29 -17.80 15.97 -7.18
N ARG A 30 -17.74 15.22 -6.09
CA ARG A 30 -18.86 14.38 -5.65
C ARG A 30 -19.21 14.56 -4.19
N ASP A 31 -18.82 15.69 -3.62
CA ASP A 31 -19.15 16.05 -2.22
C ASP A 31 -18.69 14.99 -1.21
N GLY A 32 -17.63 14.27 -1.53
CA GLY A 32 -17.10 13.25 -0.62
C GLY A 32 -17.92 11.97 -0.58
N VAL A 33 -18.82 11.76 -1.54
CA VAL A 33 -19.66 10.56 -1.55
C VAL A 33 -18.96 9.45 -2.35
N PHE A 34 -18.68 8.33 -1.68
CA PHE A 34 -18.05 7.16 -2.30
C PHE A 34 -19.16 6.19 -2.71
N ASP A 35 -19.76 6.43 -3.85
CA ASP A 35 -20.82 5.56 -4.38
C ASP A 35 -20.21 4.29 -4.98
N ASP A 36 -21.06 3.36 -5.40
CA ASP A 36 -20.61 2.07 -5.89
C ASP A 36 -19.66 2.17 -7.09
N PRO A 37 -19.97 2.93 -8.14
CA PRO A 37 -19.03 3.06 -9.26
C PRO A 37 -17.67 3.64 -8.84
N THR A 38 -17.68 4.61 -7.93
CA THR A 38 -16.46 5.22 -7.42
C THR A 38 -15.63 4.21 -6.64
N ARG A 39 -16.28 3.45 -5.78
CA ARG A 39 -15.60 2.42 -4.99
C ARG A 39 -14.98 1.35 -5.88
N GLU A 40 -15.70 0.95 -6.94
CA GLU A 40 -15.17 -0.03 -7.89
C GLU A 40 -13.96 0.51 -8.63
N ALA A 41 -14.00 1.77 -9.03
CA ALA A 41 -12.86 2.38 -9.72
C ALA A 41 -11.62 2.42 -8.81
N ILE A 42 -11.81 2.77 -7.54
CA ILE A 42 -10.70 2.80 -6.59
C ILE A 42 -10.16 1.38 -6.35
N LYS A 43 -11.05 0.40 -6.29
CA LYS A 43 -10.64 -0.99 -6.09
C LYS A 43 -9.70 -1.44 -7.22
N LEU A 44 -9.98 -1.06 -8.45
CA LEU A 44 -9.12 -1.42 -9.57
C LEU A 44 -7.74 -0.78 -9.44
N GLU A 45 -7.69 0.47 -8.98
CA GLU A 45 -6.39 1.12 -8.75
C GLU A 45 -5.63 0.47 -7.59
N LEU A 46 -6.35 0.02 -6.56
CA LEU A 46 -5.71 -0.73 -5.47
C LEU A 46 -5.09 -2.02 -5.98
N GLY A 47 -5.74 -2.67 -6.95
CA GLY A 47 -5.18 -3.85 -7.57
C GLY A 47 -3.85 -3.56 -8.24
N ASP A 48 -3.73 -2.42 -8.92
CA ASP A 48 -2.48 -2.03 -9.54
C ASP A 48 -1.39 -1.78 -8.50
N VAL A 49 -1.75 -1.16 -7.38
CA VAL A 49 -0.80 -0.96 -6.27
C VAL A 49 -0.33 -2.31 -5.75
N LEU A 50 -1.26 -3.22 -5.53
CA LEU A 50 -0.93 -4.55 -5.02
C LEU A 50 -0.01 -5.30 -6.00
N TRP A 51 -0.25 -5.16 -7.29
CA TRP A 51 0.56 -5.81 -8.31
C TRP A 51 2.03 -5.34 -8.21
N TYR A 52 2.23 -4.04 -8.05
CA TYR A 52 3.59 -3.51 -7.93
C TYR A 52 4.24 -3.87 -6.59
N VAL A 53 3.45 -3.99 -5.51
CA VAL A 53 3.97 -4.50 -4.25
C VAL A 53 4.51 -5.92 -4.45
N ALA A 54 3.75 -6.77 -5.15
CA ALA A 54 4.19 -8.14 -5.41
C ALA A 54 5.43 -8.17 -6.30
N GLN A 55 5.47 -7.32 -7.31
CA GLN A 55 6.63 -7.24 -8.20
C GLN A 55 7.88 -6.80 -7.46
N LEU A 56 7.75 -5.78 -6.62
CA LEU A 56 8.89 -5.29 -5.84
C LEU A 56 9.38 -6.37 -4.87
N ALA A 57 8.45 -7.03 -4.18
CA ALA A 57 8.81 -8.11 -3.27
C ALA A 57 9.60 -9.19 -4.02
N SER A 58 9.13 -9.57 -5.19
CA SER A 58 9.80 -10.57 -6.01
C SER A 58 11.22 -10.14 -6.39
N GLU A 59 11.40 -8.88 -6.77
CA GLU A 59 12.73 -8.38 -7.12
C GLU A 59 13.67 -8.39 -5.92
N LEU A 60 13.13 -8.29 -4.70
CA LEU A 60 13.93 -8.36 -3.49
C LEU A 60 14.10 -9.79 -2.97
N GLY A 61 13.53 -10.77 -3.64
CA GLY A 61 13.65 -12.17 -3.27
C GLY A 61 12.64 -12.66 -2.25
N TYR A 62 11.51 -11.97 -2.13
CA TYR A 62 10.46 -12.37 -1.20
C TYR A 62 9.16 -12.63 -1.94
N ASP A 63 8.31 -13.48 -1.38
CA ASP A 63 6.96 -13.56 -1.89
C ASP A 63 6.05 -12.62 -1.09
N LEU A 64 4.85 -12.43 -1.57
CA LEU A 64 3.93 -11.48 -0.95
C LEU A 64 3.52 -11.92 0.46
N GLU A 65 3.41 -13.22 0.68
CA GLU A 65 3.07 -13.74 2.00
C GLU A 65 4.14 -13.39 3.03
N GLU A 66 5.41 -13.47 2.66
CA GLU A 66 6.48 -13.09 3.56
C GLU A 66 6.38 -11.62 3.96
N VAL A 67 6.06 -10.76 3.00
CA VAL A 67 5.88 -9.33 3.28
C VAL A 67 4.72 -9.10 4.23
N ALA A 68 3.60 -9.78 3.97
CA ALA A 68 2.41 -9.63 4.81
C ALA A 68 2.67 -10.13 6.23
N THR A 69 3.34 -11.28 6.37
CA THR A 69 3.64 -11.84 7.68
C THR A 69 4.57 -10.91 8.47
N ALA A 70 5.60 -10.38 7.81
CA ALA A 70 6.52 -9.45 8.46
C ALA A 70 5.77 -8.21 8.95
N ASN A 71 4.81 -7.75 8.17
CA ASN A 71 4.02 -6.59 8.56
C ASN A 71 3.16 -6.88 9.79
N LEU A 72 2.53 -8.05 9.84
CA LEU A 72 1.72 -8.44 11.00
C LEU A 72 2.58 -8.53 12.26
N ASP A 73 3.77 -9.11 12.13
CA ASP A 73 4.70 -9.21 13.26
C ASP A 73 5.14 -7.84 13.75
N LYS A 74 5.43 -6.94 12.81
CA LYS A 74 5.83 -5.58 13.16
C LYS A 74 4.71 -4.85 13.88
N LEU A 75 3.48 -4.98 13.41
CA LEU A 75 2.33 -4.33 14.03
C LEU A 75 2.08 -4.87 15.42
N ALA A 76 2.17 -6.18 15.62
CA ALA A 76 2.01 -6.79 16.93
C ALA A 76 3.08 -6.29 17.90
N SER A 77 4.32 -6.20 17.45
CA SER A 77 5.42 -5.69 18.27
C SER A 77 5.20 -4.24 18.65
N ARG A 78 4.75 -3.44 17.69
CA ARG A 78 4.48 -2.02 17.92
C ARG A 78 3.37 -1.84 18.96
N ALA A 79 2.31 -2.63 18.86
CA ALA A 79 1.21 -2.57 19.81
C ALA A 79 1.68 -2.91 21.22
N ALA A 80 2.52 -3.94 21.35
CA ALA A 80 3.07 -4.31 22.65
C ALA A 80 3.94 -3.18 23.22
N ARG A 81 4.79 -2.58 22.40
CA ARG A 81 5.64 -1.47 22.85
C ARG A 81 4.80 -0.26 23.21
N GLY A 82 3.73 0.00 22.49
CA GLY A 82 2.86 1.12 22.76
C GLY A 82 2.21 1.03 24.13
N ARG A 83 1.82 -0.18 24.51
CA ARG A 83 1.22 -0.38 25.84
C ARG A 83 2.21 -0.17 26.95
N ILE A 84 3.49 -0.43 26.70
CA ILE A 84 4.50 -0.28 27.73
C ILE A 84 5.11 1.10 27.72
N GLY A 85 5.52 1.56 26.59
CA GLY A 85 6.40 2.71 26.50
C GLY A 85 5.85 3.94 25.88
N GLY A 86 4.68 3.98 25.45
CA GLY A 86 4.16 5.17 24.83
C GLY A 86 4.21 5.11 23.32
N SER A 87 4.83 6.03 22.62
CA SER A 87 4.65 6.15 21.20
C SER A 87 5.11 4.96 20.40
N GLY A 88 6.22 4.41 20.69
CA GLY A 88 6.67 3.21 20.05
C GLY A 88 6.65 3.21 18.55
N ASP A 89 6.93 4.31 17.94
CA ASP A 89 6.71 4.45 16.56
C ASP A 89 7.92 4.09 15.75
N HIS A 90 7.82 3.08 14.90
CA HIS A 90 8.90 2.66 14.06
C HIS A 90 8.39 2.45 12.68
N ARG A 91 8.04 3.46 12.00
CA ARG A 91 7.51 3.34 10.66
C ARG A 91 8.51 3.08 9.60
#